data_25231e2903a5306c1be5626da165e9a0
#
_entry.id   25231e2903a5306c1be5626da165e9a0
#
_cell.length_a   1.000
_cell.length_b   1.000
_cell.length_c   1.000
_cell.angle_alpha   90.00
_cell.angle_beta   90.00
_cell.angle_gamma   90.00
#
_symmetry.space_group_name_H-M   'P 1'
#
loop_
_entity.id
_entity.type
_entity.pdbx_description
1 polymer ?
#
loop_
_entity_poly.entity_id
_entity_poly.type
_entity_poly.pdbx_seq_one_letter_code
_entity_poly.pdbx_strand_id
1 'polypeptide(L)'
;MDVTMTGRSAHGSAPERGDNAIYKMTKIIQQIEALNNQLTVDPFLGKGTIAVTQIVSGSPSLCAIPDSCSIHLDRRLTWGETKESAVNEINELISGTDAHLVVPEYQEKSYTGLLYPTEKYYPTWKIEADHELIRAAIENYRQLFNSEPIVDKWTFSTNGVAICGMKSIPCVGFGPGQEEMAHAPNEKIPVEHLVKACAFYALFPTSLDKVYRG
;
A
#
# COMPACT_ATOMS: atom_id res chain seq x y z
N MET A 1 7.80 -5.29 1.09
CA MET A 1 9.15 -5.49 1.67
C MET A 1 9.48 -6.95 1.61
N ASP A 2 10.75 -7.30 1.41
CA ASP A 2 11.19 -8.69 1.36
C ASP A 2 12.17 -8.95 2.51
N VAL A 3 11.95 -10.05 3.25
CA VAL A 3 12.85 -10.50 4.31
C VAL A 3 13.42 -11.83 3.90
N THR A 4 14.74 -11.91 3.87
CA THR A 4 15.49 -13.13 3.53
C THR A 4 16.27 -13.62 4.74
N MET A 5 16.11 -14.88 5.09
CA MET A 5 16.82 -15.60 6.15
C MET A 5 17.86 -16.52 5.55
N THR A 6 19.07 -16.44 6.08
CA THR A 6 20.15 -17.36 5.74
C THR A 6 20.26 -18.47 6.78
N GLY A 7 20.49 -19.66 6.30
CA GLY A 7 20.77 -20.86 7.09
C GLY A 7 22.04 -21.57 6.61
N ARG A 8 22.11 -22.85 6.90
CA ARG A 8 23.20 -23.74 6.45
C ARG A 8 22.67 -25.11 6.07
N SER A 9 22.92 -25.53 4.84
CA SER A 9 22.46 -26.83 4.36
C SER A 9 23.24 -27.99 5.04
N ALA A 10 22.52 -29.10 5.22
CA ALA A 10 23.03 -30.37 5.64
C ALA A 10 22.12 -31.49 5.13
N HIS A 11 22.54 -32.74 5.22
CA HIS A 11 21.66 -33.85 4.86
C HIS A 11 20.48 -33.96 5.82
N GLY A 12 19.25 -34.16 5.28
CA GLY A 12 18.02 -34.19 6.07
C GLY A 12 17.95 -35.25 7.18
N SER A 13 18.76 -36.32 7.10
CA SER A 13 18.90 -37.33 8.15
C SER A 13 19.84 -36.91 9.31
N ALA A 14 20.54 -35.80 9.19
CA ALA A 14 21.43 -35.24 10.20
C ALA A 14 21.16 -33.74 10.39
N PRO A 15 19.94 -33.34 10.80
CA PRO A 15 19.50 -31.94 10.85
C PRO A 15 20.34 -31.11 11.83
N GLU A 16 20.96 -31.72 12.85
CA GLU A 16 21.82 -31.07 13.82
C GLU A 16 23.10 -30.50 13.20
N ARG A 17 23.47 -30.92 11.98
CA ARG A 17 24.62 -30.40 11.23
C ARG A 17 24.31 -29.20 10.38
N GLY A 18 23.02 -28.91 10.19
CA GLY A 18 22.53 -27.78 9.43
C GLY A 18 22.00 -26.62 10.31
N ASP A 19 21.52 -25.60 9.66
CA ASP A 19 20.78 -24.50 10.28
C ASP A 19 19.58 -24.17 9.37
N ASN A 20 18.37 -24.57 9.80
CA ASN A 20 17.19 -24.57 8.95
C ASN A 20 16.61 -23.16 8.82
N ALA A 21 16.76 -22.55 7.64
CA ALA A 21 16.26 -21.21 7.33
C ALA A 21 14.73 -21.11 7.47
N ILE A 22 13.98 -22.20 7.17
CA ILE A 22 12.52 -22.21 7.34
C ILE A 22 12.15 -22.10 8.82
N TYR A 23 12.80 -22.90 9.70
CA TYR A 23 12.51 -22.85 11.14
C TYR A 23 12.87 -21.50 11.77
N LYS A 24 13.91 -20.86 11.28
CA LYS A 24 14.27 -19.49 11.70
C LYS A 24 13.22 -18.49 11.22
N MET A 25 12.80 -18.58 9.95
CA MET A 25 11.83 -17.68 9.37
C MET A 25 10.43 -17.80 10.00
N THR A 26 10.01 -19.00 10.42
CA THR A 26 8.68 -19.16 11.06
C THR A 26 8.54 -18.34 12.34
N LYS A 27 9.61 -18.12 13.08
CA LYS A 27 9.60 -17.27 14.28
C LYS A 27 9.35 -15.81 13.92
N ILE A 28 9.95 -15.33 12.82
CA ILE A 28 9.74 -13.98 12.31
C ILE A 28 8.31 -13.82 11.80
N ILE A 29 7.77 -14.82 11.08
CA ILE A 29 6.39 -14.81 10.59
C ILE A 29 5.39 -14.66 11.75
N GLN A 30 5.57 -15.37 12.86
CA GLN A 30 4.73 -15.25 14.05
C GLN A 30 4.81 -13.86 14.69
N GLN A 31 6.00 -13.27 14.73
CA GLN A 31 6.17 -11.90 15.23
C GLN A 31 5.50 -10.87 14.32
N ILE A 32 5.57 -11.05 12.99
CA ILE A 32 4.88 -10.19 12.02
C ILE A 32 3.36 -10.30 12.17
N GLU A 33 2.82 -11.50 12.37
CA GLU A 33 1.39 -11.70 12.64
C GLU A 33 0.97 -10.96 13.92
N ALA A 34 1.77 -11.04 14.98
CA ALA A 34 1.51 -10.31 16.22
C ALA A 34 1.62 -8.78 16.03
N LEU A 35 2.60 -8.30 15.27
CA LEU A 35 2.79 -6.89 14.96
C LEU A 35 1.56 -6.28 14.28
N ASN A 36 0.89 -7.03 13.39
CA ASN A 36 -0.32 -6.54 12.70
C ASN A 36 -1.40 -6.06 13.68
N ASN A 37 -1.46 -6.61 14.89
CA ASN A 37 -2.44 -6.21 15.91
C ASN A 37 -2.05 -4.92 16.66
N GLN A 38 -0.79 -4.49 16.55
CA GLN A 38 -0.21 -3.37 17.29
C GLN A 38 0.00 -2.10 16.44
N LEU A 39 -0.28 -2.20 15.12
CA LEU A 39 -0.05 -1.10 14.19
C LEU A 39 -0.95 0.10 14.48
N THR A 40 -0.45 1.27 14.11
CA THR A 40 -1.11 2.57 14.29
C THR A 40 -2.50 2.62 13.65
N VAL A 41 -3.40 3.35 14.31
CA VAL A 41 -4.77 3.59 13.83
C VAL A 41 -4.97 5.09 13.64
N ASP A 42 -5.28 5.52 12.43
CA ASP A 42 -5.75 6.88 12.14
C ASP A 42 -7.29 6.89 12.17
N PRO A 43 -7.93 7.90 12.79
CA PRO A 43 -9.39 7.96 12.88
C PRO A 43 -10.11 7.98 11.52
N PHE A 44 -9.49 8.54 10.48
CA PHE A 44 -10.07 8.65 9.15
C PHE A 44 -9.60 7.53 8.21
N LEU A 45 -8.28 7.30 8.10
CA LEU A 45 -7.74 6.30 7.19
C LEU A 45 -7.84 4.86 7.72
N GLY A 46 -8.03 4.70 9.03
CA GLY A 46 -8.09 3.38 9.67
C GLY A 46 -6.72 2.87 10.09
N LYS A 47 -6.65 1.57 10.37
CA LYS A 47 -5.44 0.90 10.86
C LYS A 47 -4.48 0.58 9.72
N GLY A 48 -3.17 0.78 9.93
CA GLY A 48 -2.14 0.19 9.11
C GLY A 48 -2.22 -1.35 9.16
N THR A 49 -1.78 -2.04 8.14
CA THR A 49 -1.79 -3.52 8.10
C THR A 49 -0.47 -4.08 7.60
N ILE A 50 -0.14 -5.29 8.03
CA ILE A 50 0.98 -6.06 7.53
C ILE A 50 0.57 -7.52 7.37
N ALA A 51 0.95 -8.14 6.26
CA ALA A 51 0.70 -9.54 6.00
C ALA A 51 1.88 -10.18 5.26
N VAL A 52 2.19 -11.44 5.58
CA VAL A 52 3.07 -12.27 4.77
C VAL A 52 2.24 -12.80 3.60
N THR A 53 2.58 -12.41 2.37
CA THR A 53 1.81 -12.75 1.17
C THR A 53 2.50 -13.79 0.29
N GLN A 54 3.77 -14.06 0.55
CA GLN A 54 4.53 -15.09 -0.16
C GLN A 54 5.62 -15.63 0.74
N ILE A 55 5.93 -16.92 0.60
CA ILE A 55 7.09 -17.58 1.19
C ILE A 55 7.77 -18.45 0.14
N VAL A 56 9.08 -18.35 0.04
CA VAL A 56 9.93 -19.16 -0.86
C VAL A 56 11.11 -19.68 -0.06
N SER A 57 11.43 -20.95 -0.21
CA SER A 57 12.62 -21.54 0.41
C SER A 57 13.52 -22.19 -0.64
N GLY A 58 14.83 -22.18 -0.38
CA GLY A 58 15.85 -22.82 -1.21
C GLY A 58 16.61 -23.89 -0.45
N SER A 59 16.91 -24.99 -1.12
CA SER A 59 17.83 -26.02 -0.66
C SER A 59 18.48 -26.71 -1.87
N PRO A 60 19.67 -27.31 -1.69
CA PRO A 60 20.33 -28.05 -2.79
C PRO A 60 19.54 -29.27 -3.28
N SER A 61 18.68 -29.84 -2.43
CA SER A 61 17.81 -30.97 -2.77
C SER A 61 16.65 -31.09 -1.76
N LEU A 62 15.61 -31.87 -2.13
CA LEU A 62 14.50 -32.17 -1.21
C LEU A 62 14.91 -32.95 0.05
N CYS A 63 16.09 -33.58 0.05
CA CYS A 63 16.62 -34.31 1.18
C CYS A 63 17.64 -33.47 1.99
N ALA A 64 17.78 -32.18 1.71
CA ALA A 64 18.72 -31.29 2.39
C ALA A 64 17.98 -30.27 3.26
N ILE A 65 18.63 -29.85 4.35
CA ILE A 65 18.17 -28.74 5.19
C ILE A 65 18.19 -27.45 4.35
N PRO A 66 17.12 -26.65 4.30
CA PRO A 66 17.07 -25.39 3.57
C PRO A 66 18.06 -24.37 4.15
N ASP A 67 18.86 -23.77 3.26
CA ASP A 67 19.86 -22.75 3.58
C ASP A 67 19.38 -21.32 3.27
N SER A 68 18.21 -21.19 2.68
CA SER A 68 17.55 -19.89 2.47
C SER A 68 16.05 -19.98 2.63
N CYS A 69 15.45 -18.89 3.13
CA CYS A 69 13.99 -18.71 3.17
C CYS A 69 13.69 -17.23 3.04
N SER A 70 12.84 -16.87 2.08
CA SER A 70 12.41 -15.49 1.84
C SER A 70 10.91 -15.37 1.99
N ILE A 71 10.47 -14.26 2.55
CA ILE A 71 9.04 -13.89 2.62
C ILE A 71 8.82 -12.52 1.99
N HIS A 72 7.65 -12.33 1.38
CA HIS A 72 7.16 -11.03 0.94
C HIS A 72 6.14 -10.49 1.93
N LEU A 73 6.32 -9.22 2.33
CA LEU A 73 5.44 -8.49 3.24
C LEU A 73 4.66 -7.43 2.46
N ASP A 74 3.34 -7.53 2.44
CA ASP A 74 2.46 -6.42 2.06
C ASP A 74 2.22 -5.58 3.32
N ARG A 75 2.78 -4.36 3.37
CA ARG A 75 2.66 -3.41 4.47
C ARG A 75 1.88 -2.21 3.99
N ARG A 76 0.66 -2.03 4.47
CA ARG A 76 -0.17 -0.86 4.20
C ARG A 76 0.00 0.14 5.32
N LEU A 77 0.40 1.35 4.95
CA LEU A 77 0.65 2.44 5.89
C LEU A 77 -0.63 3.21 6.19
N THR A 78 -0.76 3.71 7.42
CA THR A 78 -1.76 4.70 7.78
C THR A 78 -1.14 6.07 8.00
N TRP A 79 -1.94 7.07 8.36
CA TRP A 79 -1.43 8.43 8.57
C TRP A 79 -0.42 8.50 9.71
N GLY A 80 0.69 9.19 9.47
CA GLY A 80 1.79 9.31 10.41
C GLY A 80 2.86 8.22 10.30
N GLU A 81 2.61 7.15 9.55
CA GLU A 81 3.61 6.13 9.24
C GLU A 81 4.40 6.49 7.97
N THR A 82 5.68 6.19 7.97
CA THR A 82 6.60 6.43 6.85
C THR A 82 7.27 5.12 6.42
N LYS A 83 8.01 5.15 5.32
CA LYS A 83 8.88 4.03 4.93
C LYS A 83 9.87 3.70 6.04
N GLU A 84 10.49 4.72 6.61
CA GLU A 84 11.51 4.58 7.65
C GLU A 84 10.92 3.94 8.91
N SER A 85 9.73 4.36 9.35
CA SER A 85 9.07 3.74 10.51
C SER A 85 8.76 2.27 10.25
N ALA A 86 8.18 1.95 9.08
CA ALA A 86 7.84 0.57 8.71
C ALA A 86 9.07 -0.34 8.52
N VAL A 87 10.15 0.19 7.97
CA VAL A 87 11.43 -0.52 7.85
C VAL A 87 12.04 -0.78 9.22
N ASN A 88 12.00 0.21 10.13
CA ASN A 88 12.53 0.08 11.49
C ASN A 88 11.74 -0.97 12.29
N GLU A 89 10.41 -0.98 12.21
CA GLU A 89 9.57 -2.00 12.86
C GLU A 89 10.05 -3.43 12.50
N ILE A 90 10.31 -3.70 11.23
CA ILE A 90 10.77 -5.02 10.81
C ILE A 90 12.23 -5.26 11.18
N ASN A 91 13.10 -4.26 11.08
CA ASN A 91 14.50 -4.39 11.49
C ASN A 91 14.62 -4.71 12.99
N GLU A 92 13.75 -4.16 13.83
CA GLU A 92 13.69 -4.52 15.25
C GLU A 92 13.31 -6.00 15.45
N LEU A 93 12.30 -6.50 14.71
CA LEU A 93 11.89 -7.91 14.78
C LEU A 93 12.99 -8.88 14.34
N ILE A 94 13.77 -8.52 13.32
CA ILE A 94 14.84 -9.39 12.80
C ILE A 94 16.18 -9.15 13.49
N SER A 95 16.26 -8.20 14.41
CA SER A 95 17.51 -7.88 15.13
C SER A 95 18.10 -9.09 15.84
N GLY A 96 19.41 -9.27 15.72
CA GLY A 96 20.12 -10.43 16.30
C GLY A 96 19.90 -11.74 15.56
N THR A 97 19.30 -11.72 14.38
CA THR A 97 19.15 -12.89 13.48
C THR A 97 20.00 -12.73 12.22
N ASP A 98 20.07 -13.77 11.39
CA ASP A 98 20.73 -13.73 10.08
C ASP A 98 19.76 -13.28 8.96
N ALA A 99 18.70 -12.57 9.31
CA ALA A 99 17.74 -12.07 8.35
C ALA A 99 18.12 -10.68 7.82
N HIS A 100 17.77 -10.43 6.56
CA HIS A 100 17.98 -9.15 5.88
C HIS A 100 16.67 -8.66 5.29
N LEU A 101 16.39 -7.37 5.49
CA LEU A 101 15.21 -6.67 4.94
C LEU A 101 15.63 -5.84 3.71
N VAL A 102 14.81 -5.91 2.66
CA VAL A 102 14.93 -5.05 1.46
C VAL A 102 13.56 -4.47 1.09
N VAL A 103 13.51 -3.20 0.74
CA VAL A 103 12.37 -2.61 0.02
C VAL A 103 12.64 -2.84 -1.47
N PRO A 104 11.83 -3.67 -2.17
CA PRO A 104 12.11 -4.01 -3.55
C PRO A 104 11.84 -2.84 -4.50
N GLU A 105 12.47 -2.87 -5.66
CA GLU A 105 12.20 -1.95 -6.77
C GLU A 105 11.32 -2.62 -7.83
N TYR A 106 10.45 -1.84 -8.45
CA TYR A 106 9.78 -2.23 -9.68
C TYR A 106 10.75 -2.00 -10.84
N GLN A 107 11.10 -3.07 -11.55
CA GLN A 107 12.09 -3.05 -12.63
C GLN A 107 11.55 -3.67 -13.94
N GLU A 108 10.25 -3.63 -14.14
CA GLU A 108 9.65 -4.12 -15.38
C GLU A 108 9.75 -3.07 -16.50
N LYS A 109 9.98 -3.55 -17.71
CA LYS A 109 9.99 -2.69 -18.90
C LYS A 109 8.57 -2.29 -19.27
N SER A 110 8.38 -1.01 -19.62
CA SER A 110 7.15 -0.53 -20.24
C SER A 110 6.94 -1.17 -21.62
N TYR A 111 5.74 -1.01 -22.19
CA TYR A 111 5.44 -1.47 -23.57
C TYR A 111 6.36 -0.86 -24.64
N THR A 112 6.99 0.27 -24.37
CA THR A 112 7.99 0.89 -25.25
C THR A 112 9.41 0.36 -25.04
N GLY A 113 9.61 -0.57 -24.10
CA GLY A 113 10.92 -1.11 -23.73
C GLY A 113 11.68 -0.25 -22.73
N LEU A 114 11.16 0.90 -22.33
CA LEU A 114 11.78 1.76 -21.33
C LEU A 114 11.75 1.11 -19.96
N LEU A 115 12.89 1.00 -19.31
CA LEU A 115 13.04 0.62 -17.92
C LEU A 115 13.03 1.90 -17.05
N TYR A 116 12.11 1.94 -16.08
CA TYR A 116 12.01 3.02 -15.12
C TYR A 116 12.00 2.45 -13.69
N PRO A 117 13.18 2.21 -13.09
CA PRO A 117 13.26 1.63 -11.75
C PRO A 117 12.54 2.53 -10.75
N THR A 118 11.64 1.94 -9.97
CA THR A 118 10.85 2.68 -8.98
C THR A 118 10.76 1.86 -7.71
N GLU A 119 11.19 2.42 -6.60
CA GLU A 119 11.06 1.78 -5.29
C GLU A 119 9.58 1.49 -4.99
N LYS A 120 9.27 0.29 -4.52
CA LYS A 120 7.90 -0.11 -4.16
C LYS A 120 7.50 0.50 -2.81
N TYR A 121 7.48 1.83 -2.78
CA TYR A 121 7.03 2.65 -1.66
C TYR A 121 5.94 3.61 -2.13
N TYR A 122 4.82 3.60 -1.43
CA TYR A 122 3.63 4.37 -1.75
C TYR A 122 3.18 5.10 -0.48
N PRO A 123 3.59 6.36 -0.27
CA PRO A 123 3.27 7.10 0.94
C PRO A 123 1.77 7.31 1.09
N THR A 124 1.31 7.20 2.33
CA THR A 124 -0.06 7.58 2.69
C THR A 124 -0.24 9.09 2.54
N TRP A 125 -1.42 9.50 2.15
CA TRP A 125 -1.78 10.91 2.04
C TRP A 125 -3.22 11.16 2.46
N LYS A 126 -3.46 12.33 3.00
CA LYS A 126 -4.78 12.92 3.22
C LYS A 126 -4.66 14.43 3.17
N ILE A 127 -5.77 15.12 2.97
CA ILE A 127 -5.87 16.57 3.15
C ILE A 127 -6.95 16.86 4.19
N GLU A 128 -6.83 17.98 4.88
CA GLU A 128 -7.76 18.34 5.94
C GLU A 128 -9.16 18.62 5.38
N ALA A 129 -10.19 18.29 6.15
CA ALA A 129 -11.58 18.40 5.70
C ALA A 129 -12.01 19.86 5.39
N ASP A 130 -11.36 20.84 6.00
CA ASP A 130 -11.58 22.27 5.78
C ASP A 130 -10.69 22.88 4.68
N HIS A 131 -9.87 22.05 4.02
CA HIS A 131 -9.02 22.52 2.93
C HIS A 131 -9.87 23.10 1.78
N GLU A 132 -9.39 24.18 1.17
CA GLU A 132 -10.09 24.91 0.09
C GLU A 132 -10.52 24.02 -1.07
N LEU A 133 -9.69 23.06 -1.45
CA LEU A 133 -9.99 22.08 -2.49
C LEU A 133 -11.20 21.20 -2.13
N ILE A 134 -11.31 20.77 -0.87
CA ILE A 134 -12.46 19.99 -0.38
C ILE A 134 -13.71 20.86 -0.32
N ARG A 135 -13.62 22.09 0.20
CA ARG A 135 -14.74 23.03 0.24
C ARG A 135 -15.28 23.33 -1.17
N ALA A 136 -14.38 23.56 -2.12
CA ALA A 136 -14.76 23.77 -3.53
C ALA A 136 -15.44 22.54 -4.14
N ALA A 137 -14.96 21.34 -3.83
CA ALA A 137 -15.56 20.09 -4.30
C ALA A 137 -16.96 19.86 -3.73
N ILE A 138 -17.16 20.14 -2.44
CA ILE A 138 -18.46 20.05 -1.78
C ILE A 138 -19.45 21.05 -2.41
N GLU A 139 -19.04 22.29 -2.57
CA GLU A 139 -19.90 23.33 -3.17
C GLU A 139 -20.24 23.03 -4.62
N ASN A 140 -19.28 22.55 -5.40
CA ASN A 140 -19.48 22.09 -6.77
C ASN A 140 -20.53 20.96 -6.84
N TYR A 141 -20.43 20.00 -5.93
CA TYR A 141 -21.39 18.88 -5.84
C TYR A 141 -22.80 19.36 -5.48
N ARG A 142 -22.93 20.25 -4.47
CA ARG A 142 -24.21 20.85 -4.06
C ARG A 142 -24.88 21.60 -5.20
N GLN A 143 -24.10 22.40 -5.93
CA GLN A 143 -24.60 23.17 -7.06
C GLN A 143 -25.13 22.28 -8.20
N LEU A 144 -24.47 21.17 -8.48
CA LEU A 144 -24.81 20.24 -9.56
C LEU A 144 -25.96 19.31 -9.20
N PHE A 145 -26.00 18.80 -7.98
CA PHE A 145 -26.86 17.67 -7.63
C PHE A 145 -27.92 18.01 -6.57
N ASN A 146 -27.90 19.23 -6.04
CA ASN A 146 -28.80 19.70 -4.99
C ASN A 146 -28.89 18.72 -3.79
N SER A 147 -27.76 18.16 -3.39
CA SER A 147 -27.63 17.19 -2.30
C SER A 147 -26.24 17.30 -1.64
N GLU A 148 -26.10 16.72 -0.44
CA GLU A 148 -24.83 16.70 0.27
C GLU A 148 -23.95 15.55 -0.24
N PRO A 149 -22.66 15.80 -0.54
CA PRO A 149 -21.72 14.73 -0.84
C PRO A 149 -21.30 14.00 0.43
N ILE A 150 -20.96 12.72 0.28
CA ILE A 150 -20.15 12.01 1.28
C ILE A 150 -18.69 12.30 0.97
N VAL A 151 -17.96 12.80 1.96
CA VAL A 151 -16.51 12.99 1.89
C VAL A 151 -15.87 11.86 2.66
N ASP A 152 -15.15 11.01 1.95
CA ASP A 152 -14.56 9.79 2.50
C ASP A 152 -13.19 9.52 1.84
N LYS A 153 -12.64 8.37 2.11
CA LYS A 153 -11.40 7.82 1.55
C LYS A 153 -11.69 6.63 0.66
N TRP A 154 -10.75 6.28 -0.19
CA TRP A 154 -10.72 4.96 -0.85
C TRP A 154 -9.91 3.94 -0.06
N THR A 155 -10.31 2.68 -0.13
CA THR A 155 -9.59 1.57 0.49
C THR A 155 -8.39 1.11 -0.35
N PHE A 156 -8.30 1.55 -1.59
CA PHE A 156 -7.22 1.22 -2.52
C PHE A 156 -6.37 2.46 -2.90
N SER A 157 -5.18 2.18 -3.42
CA SER A 157 -4.26 3.22 -3.87
C SER A 157 -4.71 3.84 -5.20
N THR A 158 -4.44 5.13 -5.37
CA THR A 158 -4.72 5.89 -6.59
C THR A 158 -3.49 6.71 -7.00
N ASN A 159 -3.57 7.40 -8.15
CA ASN A 159 -2.54 8.36 -8.56
C ASN A 159 -2.34 9.52 -7.56
N GLY A 160 -3.27 9.70 -6.60
CA GLY A 160 -3.12 10.61 -5.48
C GLY A 160 -1.86 10.35 -4.65
N VAL A 161 -1.36 9.11 -4.62
CA VAL A 161 -0.06 8.79 -4.02
C VAL A 161 1.07 9.62 -4.63
N ALA A 162 1.14 9.68 -5.97
CA ALA A 162 2.19 10.45 -6.66
C ALA A 162 1.96 11.96 -6.52
N ILE A 163 0.72 12.42 -6.58
CA ILE A 163 0.35 13.84 -6.56
C ILE A 163 0.47 14.40 -5.13
N CYS A 164 -0.31 13.86 -4.21
CA CYS A 164 -0.37 14.36 -2.83
C CYS A 164 0.71 13.72 -1.96
N GLY A 165 0.85 12.39 -2.01
CA GLY A 165 1.80 11.67 -1.16
C GLY A 165 3.27 12.01 -1.43
N MET A 166 3.70 12.03 -2.70
CA MET A 166 5.10 12.26 -3.07
C MET A 166 5.44 13.72 -3.39
N LYS A 167 4.48 14.49 -3.93
CA LYS A 167 4.71 15.86 -4.39
C LYS A 167 4.05 16.93 -3.51
N SER A 168 3.32 16.53 -2.49
CA SER A 168 2.60 17.44 -1.59
C SER A 168 1.66 18.42 -2.32
N ILE A 169 1.13 18.01 -3.48
CA ILE A 169 0.15 18.77 -4.23
C ILE A 169 -1.24 18.31 -3.75
N PRO A 170 -2.06 19.21 -3.19
CA PRO A 170 -3.39 18.85 -2.72
C PRO A 170 -4.22 18.15 -3.81
N CYS A 171 -4.88 17.06 -3.46
CA CYS A 171 -5.62 16.23 -4.40
C CYS A 171 -6.98 15.84 -3.81
N VAL A 172 -8.02 15.94 -4.63
CA VAL A 172 -9.34 15.40 -4.34
C VAL A 172 -9.77 14.52 -5.49
N GLY A 173 -10.45 13.43 -5.19
CA GLY A 173 -11.01 12.55 -6.20
C GLY A 173 -12.53 12.60 -6.22
N PHE A 174 -13.10 12.48 -7.40
CA PHE A 174 -14.50 12.22 -7.64
C PHE A 174 -14.58 11.31 -8.86
N GLY A 175 -15.29 10.21 -8.75
CA GLY A 175 -15.31 9.25 -9.85
C GLY A 175 -16.64 8.52 -9.96
N PRO A 176 -16.90 7.97 -11.16
CA PRO A 176 -18.03 7.11 -11.40
C PRO A 176 -17.73 5.70 -10.87
N GLY A 177 -18.79 4.94 -10.51
CA GLY A 177 -18.69 3.54 -10.08
C GLY A 177 -19.03 3.32 -8.62
N GLN A 178 -18.80 2.10 -8.21
CA GLN A 178 -18.94 1.63 -6.84
C GLN A 178 -17.62 0.95 -6.45
N GLU A 179 -17.05 1.32 -5.33
CA GLU A 179 -15.73 0.83 -4.89
C GLU A 179 -15.69 -0.69 -4.75
N GLU A 180 -16.78 -1.29 -4.27
CA GLU A 180 -16.89 -2.74 -4.07
C GLU A 180 -16.85 -3.53 -5.38
N MET A 181 -17.13 -2.87 -6.52
CA MET A 181 -17.06 -3.49 -7.84
C MET A 181 -15.66 -3.46 -8.45
N ALA A 182 -14.72 -2.71 -7.89
CA ALA A 182 -13.36 -2.60 -8.40
C ALA A 182 -12.67 -3.97 -8.41
N HIS A 183 -12.20 -4.39 -9.60
CA HIS A 183 -11.59 -5.71 -9.85
C HIS A 183 -12.51 -6.92 -9.58
N ALA A 184 -13.81 -6.70 -9.41
CA ALA A 184 -14.78 -7.78 -9.24
C ALA A 184 -15.13 -8.43 -10.60
N PRO A 185 -15.49 -9.73 -10.63
CA PRO A 185 -16.05 -10.34 -11.82
C PRO A 185 -17.29 -9.57 -12.31
N ASN A 186 -17.35 -9.28 -13.61
CA ASN A 186 -18.42 -8.47 -14.21
C ASN A 186 -18.50 -7.03 -13.69
N GLU A 187 -17.37 -6.44 -13.36
CA GLU A 187 -17.26 -5.03 -13.01
C GLU A 187 -18.03 -4.16 -14.00
N LYS A 188 -18.88 -3.29 -13.50
CA LYS A 188 -19.74 -2.42 -14.29
C LYS A 188 -19.96 -1.09 -13.63
N ILE A 189 -20.34 -0.10 -14.43
CA ILE A 189 -20.56 1.25 -14.00
C ILE A 189 -21.90 1.77 -14.60
N PRO A 190 -22.76 2.44 -13.82
CA PRO A 190 -23.93 3.11 -14.37
C PRO A 190 -23.52 4.25 -15.31
N VAL A 191 -24.11 4.33 -16.49
CA VAL A 191 -23.83 5.40 -17.47
C VAL A 191 -24.10 6.79 -16.88
N GLU A 192 -25.11 6.93 -16.04
CA GLU A 192 -25.40 8.20 -15.34
C GLU A 192 -24.25 8.67 -14.43
N HIS A 193 -23.46 7.76 -13.85
CA HIS A 193 -22.27 8.11 -13.05
C HIS A 193 -21.20 8.77 -13.92
N LEU A 194 -21.03 8.31 -15.16
CA LEU A 194 -20.12 8.94 -16.13
C LEU A 194 -20.53 10.36 -16.44
N VAL A 195 -21.83 10.58 -16.69
CA VAL A 195 -22.39 11.93 -16.97
C VAL A 195 -22.20 12.84 -15.76
N LYS A 196 -22.49 12.35 -14.56
CA LYS A 196 -22.29 13.10 -13.31
C LYS A 196 -20.83 13.47 -13.10
N ALA A 197 -19.89 12.54 -13.33
CA ALA A 197 -18.47 12.81 -13.19
C ALA A 197 -17.98 13.85 -14.22
N CYS A 198 -18.44 13.76 -15.47
CA CYS A 198 -18.12 14.77 -16.49
C CYS A 198 -18.64 16.17 -16.08
N ALA A 199 -19.87 16.27 -15.60
CA ALA A 199 -20.43 17.53 -15.12
C ALA A 199 -19.64 18.10 -13.93
N PHE A 200 -19.27 17.24 -12.98
CA PHE A 200 -18.46 17.62 -11.83
C PHE A 200 -17.13 18.24 -12.25
N TYR A 201 -16.36 17.55 -13.09
CA TYR A 201 -15.04 18.03 -13.53
C TYR A 201 -15.12 19.24 -14.45
N ALA A 202 -16.19 19.38 -15.25
CA ALA A 202 -16.39 20.54 -16.10
C ALA A 202 -16.63 21.84 -15.28
N LEU A 203 -17.35 21.75 -14.16
CA LEU A 203 -17.66 22.91 -13.32
C LEU A 203 -16.58 23.16 -12.26
N PHE A 204 -15.87 22.14 -11.81
CA PHE A 204 -14.97 22.20 -10.66
C PHE A 204 -13.91 23.32 -10.71
N PRO A 205 -13.22 23.59 -11.85
CA PRO A 205 -12.27 24.71 -11.92
C PRO A 205 -12.91 26.08 -11.58
N THR A 206 -14.16 26.30 -12.01
CA THR A 206 -14.89 27.53 -11.70
C THR A 206 -15.27 27.61 -10.22
N SER A 207 -15.68 26.50 -9.63
CA SER A 207 -16.00 26.41 -8.19
C SER A 207 -14.77 26.64 -7.34
N LEU A 208 -13.62 26.10 -7.76
CA LEU A 208 -12.33 26.29 -7.09
C LEU A 208 -11.89 27.77 -7.15
N ASP A 209 -11.96 28.41 -8.32
CA ASP A 209 -11.59 29.83 -8.48
C ASP A 209 -12.42 30.75 -7.58
N LYS A 210 -13.71 30.46 -7.40
CA LYS A 210 -14.58 31.22 -6.48
C LYS A 210 -14.13 31.09 -5.02
N VAL A 211 -13.71 29.91 -4.58
CA VAL A 211 -13.23 29.69 -3.20
C VAL A 211 -11.90 30.40 -2.95
N TYR A 212 -11.00 30.47 -3.95
CA TYR A 212 -9.70 31.15 -3.82
C TYR A 212 -9.80 32.67 -3.90
N ARG A 213 -10.84 33.24 -4.52
CA ARG A 213 -11.01 34.69 -4.69
C ARG A 213 -11.96 35.34 -3.67
N GLY A 214 -12.76 34.53 -2.96
CA GLY A 214 -13.72 34.99 -1.96
C GLY A 214 -13.12 34.99 -0.57
#